data_1e06bae4830c50031d745ed27fd59f8f
#
_entry.id   1e06bae4830c50031d745ed27fd59f8f
#
_cell.length_a   1.000
_cell.length_b   1.000
_cell.length_c   1.000
_cell.angle_alpha   90.00
_cell.angle_beta   90.00
_cell.angle_gamma   90.00
#
_symmetry.space_group_name_H-M   'P 1'
#
loop_
_entity.id
_entity.type
_entity.pdbx_description
1 polymer ?
#
loop_
_entity_poly.entity_id
_entity_poly.type
_entity_poly.pdbx_seq_one_letter_code
_entity_poly.pdbx_strand_id
1 'polypeptide(L)' 'MYLTISSASGVRLDLEKLIEVLEKNSLEIDLKRLDENTSMNEVSFMASFANKTEFIQLRNDLFELDSQLEVTFLDNTKVF' A
#
# COMPACT_ATOMS: atom_id res chain seq x y z
N MET A 1 8.09 -1.67 -7.39
CA MET A 1 7.55 -2.67 -6.44
C MET A 1 6.04 -2.63 -6.46
N TYR A 2 5.42 -3.76 -6.49
CA TYR A 2 3.97 -3.87 -6.47
C TYR A 2 3.49 -4.00 -5.02
N LEU A 3 2.55 -3.15 -4.63
CA LEU A 3 2.09 -3.06 -3.25
C LEU A 3 0.58 -3.25 -3.22
N THR A 4 0.11 -4.21 -2.43
CA THR A 4 -1.32 -4.46 -2.24
C THR A 4 -1.67 -4.25 -0.78
N ILE A 5 -2.69 -3.44 -0.53
CA ILE A 5 -3.19 -3.14 0.81
C ILE A 5 -4.65 -3.53 0.86
N SER A 6 -5.01 -4.32 1.87
CA SER A 6 -6.40 -4.72 2.05
C SER A 6 -6.83 -4.55 3.50
N SER A 7 -8.13 -4.38 3.69
CA SER A 7 -8.72 -4.26 5.01
C SER A 7 -9.69 -5.40 5.26
N ALA A 8 -10.01 -5.61 6.53
CA ALA A 8 -10.99 -6.62 6.93
C ALA A 8 -12.36 -6.31 6.37
N SER A 9 -13.19 -7.35 6.27
CA SER A 9 -14.56 -7.23 5.80
C SER A 9 -15.33 -6.15 6.54
N GLY A 10 -16.01 -5.29 5.79
CA GLY A 10 -16.84 -4.24 6.37
C GLY A 10 -16.09 -2.97 6.77
N VAL A 11 -14.76 -2.97 6.67
CA VAL A 11 -13.96 -1.79 7.01
C VAL A 11 -13.47 -1.13 5.73
N ARG A 12 -13.82 0.11 5.53
CA ARG A 12 -13.40 0.86 4.33
C ARG A 12 -11.97 1.36 4.48
N LEU A 13 -11.23 1.29 3.39
CA LEU A 13 -9.92 1.90 3.31
C LEU A 13 -10.07 3.41 3.17
N ASP A 14 -9.28 4.16 3.91
CA ASP A 14 -9.20 5.61 3.74
C ASP A 14 -8.13 5.89 2.69
N LEU A 15 -8.55 6.00 1.44
CA LEU A 15 -7.64 6.17 0.32
C LEU A 15 -6.83 7.45 0.41
N GLU A 16 -7.42 8.55 0.88
CA GLU A 16 -6.69 9.80 1.02
C GLU A 16 -5.50 9.66 1.96
N LYS A 17 -5.72 9.03 3.11
CA LYS A 17 -4.65 8.82 4.07
C LYS A 17 -3.60 7.83 3.56
N LEU A 18 -4.04 6.78 2.88
CA LEU A 18 -3.11 5.83 2.28
C LEU A 18 -2.22 6.51 1.25
N ILE A 19 -2.80 7.32 0.38
CA ILE A 19 -2.04 8.02 -0.65
C ILE A 19 -1.07 9.01 -0.02
N GLU A 20 -1.49 9.74 1.02
CA GLU A 20 -0.61 10.64 1.74
C GLU A 20 0.61 9.91 2.31
N VAL A 21 0.40 8.77 2.95
CA VAL A 21 1.48 7.97 3.52
C VAL A 21 2.41 7.46 2.42
N LEU A 22 1.84 7.00 1.31
CA LEU A 22 2.62 6.50 0.19
C LEU A 22 3.46 7.60 -0.45
N GLU A 23 2.87 8.77 -0.69
CA GLU A 23 3.58 9.89 -1.30
C GLU A 23 4.71 10.40 -0.41
N LYS A 24 4.49 10.39 0.91
CA LYS A 24 5.50 10.81 1.87
C LYS A 24 6.72 9.91 1.87
N ASN A 25 6.53 8.63 1.59
CA ASN A 25 7.56 7.60 1.76
C ASN A 25 8.03 6.98 0.44
N SER A 26 7.66 7.52 -0.70
CA SER A 26 7.98 6.95 -2.00
C SER A 26 8.42 8.02 -2.98
N LEU A 27 9.25 7.63 -3.95
CA LEU A 27 9.62 8.52 -5.06
C LEU A 27 8.44 8.70 -6.01
N GLU A 28 7.77 7.61 -6.33
CA GLU A 28 6.61 7.61 -7.22
C GLU A 28 5.62 6.58 -6.75
N ILE A 29 4.33 6.87 -6.91
CA ILE A 29 3.28 5.88 -6.72
C ILE A 29 2.32 5.98 -7.91
N ASP A 30 1.75 4.83 -8.26
CA ASP A 30 0.82 4.75 -9.37
C ASP A 30 -0.28 3.75 -8.99
N LEU A 31 -1.51 4.21 -8.93
CA LEU A 31 -2.64 3.36 -8.58
C LEU A 31 -2.94 2.41 -9.74
N LYS A 32 -2.94 1.13 -9.48
CA LYS A 32 -3.17 0.11 -10.50
C LYS A 32 -4.52 -0.57 -10.40
N ARG A 33 -5.02 -0.75 -9.20
CA ARG A 33 -6.28 -1.47 -9.01
C ARG A 33 -6.94 -1.06 -7.70
N LEU A 34 -8.25 -0.95 -7.73
CA LEU A 34 -9.05 -0.69 -6.55
C LEU A 34 -10.29 -1.59 -6.59
N ASP A 35 -10.44 -2.44 -5.59
CA ASP A 35 -11.61 -3.29 -5.42
C ASP A 35 -12.30 -2.92 -4.12
N GLU A 36 -13.54 -2.47 -4.22
CA GLU A 36 -14.36 -2.16 -3.06
C GLU A 36 -15.68 -2.89 -3.16
N ASN A 37 -16.00 -3.68 -2.14
CA ASN A 37 -17.28 -4.36 -2.06
C ASN A 37 -17.59 -4.67 -0.60
N THR A 38 -18.69 -5.37 -0.35
CA THR A 38 -19.15 -5.64 1.02
C THR A 38 -18.28 -6.65 1.76
N SER A 39 -17.47 -7.42 1.04
CA SER A 39 -16.65 -8.47 1.66
C SER A 39 -15.18 -8.13 1.68
N MET A 40 -14.72 -7.17 0.86
CA MET A 40 -13.30 -6.86 0.76
C MET A 40 -13.07 -5.47 0.21
N ASN A 41 -12.07 -4.79 0.76
CA ASN A 41 -11.56 -3.55 0.21
C ASN A 41 -10.06 -3.76 -0.02
N GLU A 42 -9.62 -3.58 -1.25
CA GLU A 42 -8.23 -3.83 -1.63
C GLU A 42 -7.78 -2.82 -2.66
N VAL A 43 -6.56 -2.32 -2.49
CA VAL A 43 -5.99 -1.37 -3.43
C VAL A 43 -4.56 -1.80 -3.75
N SER A 44 -4.18 -1.67 -5.02
CA SER A 44 -2.84 -2.03 -5.48
C SER A 44 -2.16 -0.84 -6.13
N PHE A 45 -0.89 -0.66 -5.81
CA PHE A 45 -0.06 0.41 -6.35
C PHE A 45 1.23 -0.16 -6.90
N MET A 46 1.78 0.52 -7.90
CA MET A 46 3.20 0.40 -8.22
C MET A 46 3.91 1.54 -7.53
N ALA A 47 4.96 1.24 -6.79
CA ALA A 47 5.70 2.23 -6.02
C ALA A 47 7.20 2.10 -6.25
N SER A 48 7.89 3.23 -6.26
CA SER A 48 9.34 3.29 -6.37
C SER A 48 9.90 3.90 -5.10
N PHE A 49 10.96 3.31 -4.57
CA PHE A 49 11.64 3.79 -3.36
C PHE A 49 13.09 4.12 -3.66
N ALA A 50 13.62 5.15 -3.01
CA ALA A 50 15.00 5.52 -3.15
C ALA A 50 15.93 4.51 -2.48
N ASN A 51 15.47 3.90 -1.37
CA ASN A 51 16.29 2.97 -0.60
C ASN A 51 15.41 2.14 0.34
N LYS A 52 16.03 1.21 1.04
CA LYS A 52 15.32 0.34 1.97
C LYS A 52 14.71 1.09 3.15
N THR A 53 15.31 2.19 3.53
CA THR A 53 14.81 2.99 4.65
C THR A 53 13.42 3.54 4.35
N GLU A 54 13.20 4.03 3.14
CA GLU A 54 11.88 4.51 2.72
C GLU A 54 10.84 3.39 2.77
N PHE A 55 11.23 2.23 2.29
CA PHE A 55 10.35 1.07 2.29
C PHE A 55 9.94 0.67 3.70
N ILE A 56 10.90 0.62 4.62
CA ILE A 56 10.65 0.25 6.01
C ILE A 56 9.77 1.31 6.70
N GLN A 57 10.04 2.58 6.41
CA GLN A 57 9.26 3.68 6.98
C GLN A 57 7.80 3.63 6.49
N LEU A 58 7.61 3.32 5.22
CA LEU A 58 6.27 3.16 4.67
C LEU A 58 5.52 2.06 5.41
N ARG A 59 6.15 0.91 5.62
CA ARG A 59 5.53 -0.19 6.32
C ARG A 59 5.12 0.24 7.73
N ASN A 60 5.99 0.93 8.44
CA ASN A 60 5.71 1.38 9.79
C ASN A 60 4.56 2.38 9.83
N ASP A 61 4.57 3.33 8.90
CA ASP A 61 3.52 4.35 8.83
C ASP A 61 2.15 3.76 8.49
N LEU A 62 2.13 2.74 7.63
CA LEU A 62 0.88 2.05 7.32
C LEU A 62 0.30 1.35 8.54
N PHE A 63 1.13 0.69 9.33
CA PHE A 63 0.66 0.03 10.54
C PHE A 63 0.26 1.03 11.63
N GLU A 64 0.86 2.21 11.67
CA GLU A 64 0.40 3.26 12.57
C GLU A 64 -0.95 3.81 12.14
N LEU A 65 -1.19 3.87 10.83
CA LEU A 65 -2.48 4.31 10.31
C LEU A 65 -3.60 3.34 10.71
N ASP A 66 -3.34 2.05 10.53
CA ASP A 66 -4.27 0.99 10.92
C ASP A 66 -3.50 -0.32 11.07
N SER A 67 -3.41 -0.80 12.30
CA SER A 67 -2.65 -2.00 12.62
C SER A 67 -3.26 -3.29 12.06
N GLN A 68 -4.50 -3.23 11.57
CA GLN A 68 -5.20 -4.40 11.03
C GLN A 68 -5.15 -4.47 9.50
N LEU A 69 -4.44 -3.56 8.87
CA LEU A 69 -4.25 -3.63 7.42
C LEU A 69 -3.41 -4.84 7.06
N GLU A 70 -3.78 -5.50 5.98
CA GLU A 70 -2.95 -6.52 5.37
C GLU A 70 -2.18 -5.86 4.24
N VAL A 71 -0.87 -6.00 4.28
CA VAL A 71 0.02 -5.35 3.32
C VAL A 71 0.91 -6.39 2.68
N THR A 72 0.90 -6.45 1.36
CA THR A 72 1.72 -7.35 0.59
C THR A 72 2.63 -6.54 -0.33
N PHE A 73 3.92 -6.81 -0.25
CA PHE A 73 4.91 -6.20 -1.14
C PHE A 73 5.43 -7.27 -2.08
N LEU A 74 5.43 -6.98 -3.36
CA LEU A 74 5.95 -7.88 -4.36
C LEU A 74 6.97 -7.14 -5.22
N ASP A 75 8.20 -7.61 -5.21
CA ASP A 75 9.24 -7.06 -6.05
C ASP A 75 9.12 -7.65 -7.45
N ASN A 76 8.71 -6.82 -8.40
CA ASN A 76 8.51 -7.26 -9.77
C ASN A 76 9.73 -7.04 -10.67
N THR A 77 10.85 -6.60 -10.12
CA THR A 77 12.06 -6.39 -10.91
C THR A 77 12.75 -7.70 -11.28
N LYS A 78 12.37 -8.77 -10.64
CA LYS A 78 12.97 -10.09 -10.83
C LYS A 78 12.09 -11.04 -11.63
N VAL A 79 11.15 -10.53 -12.34
CA VAL A 79 10.26 -11.36 -13.15
C VAL A 79 10.99 -11.75 -14.42
N PHE A 80 11.69 -12.62 -14.32
CA PHE A 80 12.48 -13.13 -15.29
C PHE A 80 13.31 -12.45 -15.90
#